data_9db6e2ddd6d2382495d8bf13ffff1983
#
_entry.id   9db6e2ddd6d2382495d8bf13ffff1983
#
_cell.length_a   1.000
_cell.length_b   1.000
_cell.length_c   1.000
_cell.angle_alpha   90.00
_cell.angle_beta   90.00
_cell.angle_gamma   90.00
#
_symmetry.space_group_name_H-M   'P 1'
#
loop_
_entity.id
_entity.type
_entity.pdbx_description
1 polymer ?
#
loop_
_entity_poly.entity_id
_entity_poly.type
_entity_poly.pdbx_seq_one_letter_code
_entity_poly.pdbx_strand_id
1 'polypeptide(L)'
;MNRFRTACTTPGEFIITAEVAPPKGGDMAHTLAMAEHLKNRVHAINITDGSRAVLRMCPLAVSVILLQHGIEPICQVACRDRNQIGLQADLMGAHALGIHNILALTGDPVKAGDHPKAKSVFDLESVRLLQAIKKMNGGSDWNDKPLTDGVTDLFAGAAIDPQCPSWSGLQSRFEKKLEAGAEFFQSQLITDFEVLDKFMHNIAAGCNKPILAGIFLFKSAKNAEFIKKNVPGVHIPQETIDRLAKSPEPLQEGIKIAAEQVNLARQLCQGVHMMAVKREDLIPQILDLAGIEPVS
;
A
#
# COMPACT_ATOMS: atom_id res chain seq x y z
N MET A 1 -6.61 -9.02 -16.12
CA MET A 1 -5.73 -7.86 -16.18
C MET A 1 -4.62 -8.09 -15.16
N ASN A 2 -3.36 -8.03 -15.55
CA ASN A 2 -2.21 -8.34 -14.66
C ASN A 2 -1.08 -7.32 -14.88
N ARG A 3 -1.45 -6.05 -15.16
CA ARG A 3 -0.49 -4.96 -15.44
C ARG A 3 0.48 -4.75 -14.28
N PHE A 4 -0.04 -4.72 -13.05
CA PHE A 4 0.81 -4.53 -11.86
C PHE A 4 1.79 -5.69 -11.66
N ARG A 5 1.30 -6.94 -11.73
CA ARG A 5 2.16 -8.13 -11.62
C ARG A 5 3.20 -8.16 -12.75
N THR A 6 2.80 -7.81 -13.98
CA THR A 6 3.72 -7.71 -15.12
C THR A 6 4.79 -6.65 -14.85
N ALA A 7 4.43 -5.45 -14.41
CA ALA A 7 5.39 -4.41 -14.06
C ALA A 7 6.35 -4.87 -12.96
N CYS A 8 5.85 -5.56 -11.91
CA CYS A 8 6.66 -6.10 -10.82
C CYS A 8 7.68 -7.16 -11.28
N THR A 9 7.46 -7.82 -12.42
CA THR A 9 8.32 -8.87 -12.95
C THR A 9 9.12 -8.44 -14.17
N THR A 10 8.91 -7.23 -14.68
CA THR A 10 9.64 -6.66 -15.83
C THR A 10 10.88 -5.92 -15.33
N PRO A 11 12.10 -6.35 -15.70
CA PRO A 11 13.32 -5.67 -15.30
C PRO A 11 13.36 -4.22 -15.81
N GLY A 12 13.70 -3.29 -14.92
CA GLY A 12 13.85 -1.87 -15.25
C GLY A 12 12.55 -1.07 -15.31
N GLU A 13 11.40 -1.71 -15.15
CA GLU A 13 10.11 -1.01 -15.04
C GLU A 13 10.04 -0.23 -13.73
N PHE A 14 9.66 1.07 -13.80
CA PHE A 14 9.43 1.87 -12.60
C PHE A 14 7.95 1.80 -12.21
N ILE A 15 7.68 1.09 -11.13
CA ILE A 15 6.33 0.73 -10.72
C ILE A 15 5.67 1.88 -9.95
N ILE A 16 4.46 2.23 -10.35
CA ILE A 16 3.69 3.30 -9.70
C ILE A 16 2.38 2.70 -9.20
N THR A 17 2.11 2.86 -7.92
CA THR A 17 0.81 2.57 -7.31
C THR A 17 0.30 3.81 -6.58
N ALA A 18 -1.01 3.88 -6.36
CA ALA A 18 -1.62 4.93 -5.55
C ALA A 18 -2.61 4.32 -4.56
N GLU A 19 -2.95 5.07 -3.53
CA GLU A 19 -3.92 4.65 -2.53
C GLU A 19 -5.22 5.44 -2.68
N VAL A 20 -6.37 4.72 -2.64
CA VAL A 20 -7.71 5.31 -2.54
C VAL A 20 -8.44 4.66 -1.38
N ALA A 21 -8.98 5.48 -0.49
CA ALA A 21 -9.75 4.98 0.64
C ALA A 21 -11.19 4.66 0.21
N PRO A 22 -11.75 3.50 0.61
CA PRO A 22 -13.17 3.22 0.44
C PRO A 22 -14.07 4.28 1.11
N PRO A 23 -15.31 4.48 0.64
CA PRO A 23 -16.23 5.41 1.26
C PRO A 23 -16.66 4.93 2.66
N LYS A 24 -17.11 5.87 3.49
CA LYS A 24 -17.75 5.57 4.79
C LYS A 24 -19.28 5.43 4.63
N GLY A 25 -19.73 4.76 3.59
CA GLY A 25 -21.14 4.60 3.27
C GLY A 25 -21.29 3.74 2.03
N GLY A 26 -22.48 3.65 1.48
CA GLY A 26 -22.80 2.83 0.31
C GLY A 26 -22.55 3.51 -1.04
N ASP A 27 -22.27 4.81 -1.06
CA ASP A 27 -22.07 5.55 -2.32
C ASP A 27 -20.60 5.55 -2.75
N MET A 28 -20.36 5.05 -3.96
CA MET A 28 -19.06 4.92 -4.60
C MET A 28 -18.65 6.09 -5.50
N ALA A 29 -19.58 7.03 -5.79
CA ALA A 29 -19.38 8.04 -6.83
C ALA A 29 -18.05 8.83 -6.65
N HIS A 30 -17.81 9.33 -5.44
CA HIS A 30 -16.57 10.08 -5.17
C HIS A 30 -15.31 9.22 -5.25
N THR A 31 -15.34 8.01 -4.65
CA THR A 31 -14.20 7.08 -4.69
C THR A 31 -13.87 6.66 -6.12
N LEU A 32 -14.89 6.39 -6.93
CA LEU A 32 -14.71 6.04 -8.32
C LEU A 32 -14.16 7.23 -9.13
N ALA A 33 -14.68 8.45 -8.93
CA ALA A 33 -14.14 9.64 -9.58
C ALA A 33 -12.66 9.86 -9.29
N MET A 34 -12.23 9.67 -8.02
CA MET A 34 -10.81 9.75 -7.65
C MET A 34 -9.98 8.66 -8.34
N ALA A 35 -10.48 7.43 -8.40
CA ALA A 35 -9.80 6.33 -9.09
C ALA A 35 -9.67 6.55 -10.60
N GLU A 36 -10.67 7.17 -11.25
CA GLU A 36 -10.61 7.49 -12.69
C GLU A 36 -9.50 8.50 -13.03
N HIS A 37 -9.20 9.47 -12.16
CA HIS A 37 -8.04 10.36 -12.33
C HIS A 37 -6.70 9.61 -12.35
N LEU A 38 -6.63 8.44 -11.72
CA LEU A 38 -5.42 7.62 -11.62
C LEU A 38 -5.30 6.59 -12.74
N LYS A 39 -6.38 6.34 -13.48
CA LYS A 39 -6.40 5.39 -14.58
C LYS A 39 -5.35 5.76 -15.63
N ASN A 40 -4.55 4.79 -16.05
CA ASN A 40 -3.41 4.97 -16.95
C ASN A 40 -2.28 5.88 -16.42
N ARG A 41 -2.36 6.31 -15.16
CA ARG A 41 -1.27 7.03 -14.49
C ARG A 41 -0.51 6.15 -13.50
N VAL A 42 -1.17 5.09 -13.02
CA VAL A 42 -0.59 4.11 -12.09
C VAL A 42 -0.84 2.69 -12.58
N HIS A 43 0.01 1.75 -12.19
CA HIS A 43 -0.11 0.33 -12.53
C HIS A 43 -1.28 -0.34 -11.79
N ALA A 44 -1.50 0.06 -10.52
CA ALA A 44 -2.64 -0.40 -9.73
C ALA A 44 -2.98 0.59 -8.61
N ILE A 45 -4.21 0.48 -8.10
CA ILE A 45 -4.72 1.30 -7.00
C ILE A 45 -4.93 0.43 -5.76
N ASN A 46 -4.26 0.77 -4.67
CA ASN A 46 -4.49 0.17 -3.35
C ASN A 46 -5.83 0.62 -2.79
N ILE A 47 -6.64 -0.35 -2.37
CA ILE A 47 -7.90 -0.12 -1.68
C ILE A 47 -7.71 -0.49 -0.22
N THR A 48 -7.75 0.51 0.67
CA THR A 48 -7.43 0.32 2.09
C THR A 48 -8.48 -0.48 2.85
N ASP A 49 -8.04 -1.33 3.78
CA ASP A 49 -8.90 -2.14 4.65
C ASP A 49 -9.04 -1.51 6.04
N GLY A 50 -9.93 -0.52 6.15
CA GLY A 50 -10.19 0.14 7.43
C GLY A 50 -8.93 0.76 8.06
N SER A 51 -8.13 1.49 7.26
CA SER A 51 -6.92 2.19 7.73
C SER A 51 -7.21 2.97 9.02
N ARG A 52 -6.31 2.88 10.01
CA ARG A 52 -6.46 3.42 11.35
C ARG A 52 -7.68 2.87 12.11
N ALA A 53 -8.14 1.67 11.79
CA ALA A 53 -9.33 1.04 12.36
C ALA A 53 -10.61 1.88 12.24
N VAL A 54 -10.75 2.67 11.17
CA VAL A 54 -11.95 3.47 10.88
C VAL A 54 -12.86 2.70 9.95
N LEU A 55 -14.16 2.64 10.29
CA LEU A 55 -15.18 1.98 9.48
C LEU A 55 -15.21 2.55 8.06
N ARG A 56 -15.07 1.66 7.09
CA ARG A 56 -15.16 1.92 5.66
C ARG A 56 -15.89 0.76 4.96
N MET A 57 -16.29 0.98 3.70
CA MET A 57 -16.77 -0.09 2.85
C MET A 57 -15.70 -1.18 2.71
N CYS A 58 -16.13 -2.43 2.58
CA CYS A 58 -15.25 -3.58 2.37
C CYS A 58 -14.34 -3.38 1.13
N PRO A 59 -13.01 -3.52 1.26
CA PRO A 59 -12.08 -3.31 0.15
C PRO A 59 -12.32 -4.27 -1.01
N LEU A 60 -12.77 -5.49 -0.74
CA LEU A 60 -13.11 -6.45 -1.80
C LEU A 60 -14.22 -5.92 -2.71
N ALA A 61 -15.30 -5.36 -2.14
CA ALA A 61 -16.40 -4.79 -2.93
C ALA A 61 -15.93 -3.61 -3.80
N VAL A 62 -15.12 -2.70 -3.23
CA VAL A 62 -14.55 -1.58 -3.99
C VAL A 62 -13.62 -2.08 -5.10
N SER A 63 -12.79 -3.08 -4.83
CA SER A 63 -11.88 -3.67 -5.82
C SER A 63 -12.63 -4.27 -7.01
N VAL A 64 -13.76 -4.94 -6.79
CA VAL A 64 -14.63 -5.44 -7.87
C VAL A 64 -15.16 -4.31 -8.74
N ILE A 65 -15.65 -3.25 -8.11
CA ILE A 65 -16.18 -2.08 -8.85
C ILE A 65 -15.07 -1.44 -9.69
N LEU A 66 -13.87 -1.25 -9.14
CA LEU A 66 -12.74 -0.69 -9.90
C LEU A 66 -12.37 -1.60 -11.08
N LEU A 67 -12.33 -2.91 -10.87
CA LEU A 67 -12.02 -3.87 -11.93
C LEU A 67 -13.03 -3.80 -13.09
N GLN A 68 -14.34 -3.62 -12.79
CA GLN A 68 -15.39 -3.42 -13.78
C GLN A 68 -15.20 -2.12 -14.59
N HIS A 69 -14.52 -1.12 -14.02
CA HIS A 69 -14.14 0.13 -14.70
C HIS A 69 -12.78 0.05 -15.41
N GLY A 70 -12.17 -1.12 -15.48
CA GLY A 70 -10.86 -1.33 -16.12
C GLY A 70 -9.70 -0.72 -15.34
N ILE A 71 -9.85 -0.59 -14.01
CA ILE A 71 -8.82 -0.11 -13.07
C ILE A 71 -8.33 -1.30 -12.25
N GLU A 72 -7.04 -1.57 -12.26
CA GLU A 72 -6.45 -2.71 -11.56
C GLU A 72 -6.31 -2.41 -10.05
N PRO A 73 -6.95 -3.20 -9.16
CA PRO A 73 -6.85 -2.99 -7.73
C PRO A 73 -5.69 -3.78 -7.12
N ILE A 74 -5.15 -3.27 -6.01
CA ILE A 74 -4.47 -4.04 -4.97
C ILE A 74 -5.40 -4.04 -3.75
N CYS A 75 -6.03 -5.16 -3.47
CA CYS A 75 -6.93 -5.29 -2.33
C CYS A 75 -6.12 -5.45 -1.05
N GLN A 76 -6.21 -4.49 -0.14
CA GLN A 76 -5.62 -4.65 1.19
C GLN A 76 -6.47 -5.61 2.02
N VAL A 77 -5.82 -6.49 2.78
CA VAL A 77 -6.47 -7.46 3.66
C VAL A 77 -5.84 -7.38 5.05
N ALA A 78 -6.60 -6.85 6.01
CA ALA A 78 -6.18 -6.73 7.40
C ALA A 78 -6.67 -7.91 8.25
N CYS A 79 -5.81 -8.47 9.09
CA CYS A 79 -6.13 -9.57 10.00
C CYS A 79 -6.95 -9.11 11.22
N ARG A 80 -7.10 -7.80 11.44
CA ARG A 80 -7.74 -7.22 12.62
C ARG A 80 -9.15 -7.72 12.87
N ASP A 81 -9.98 -7.83 11.83
CA ASP A 81 -11.43 -7.99 11.96
C ASP A 81 -11.92 -9.40 11.61
N ARG A 82 -11.03 -10.29 11.14
CA ARG A 82 -11.39 -11.60 10.59
C ARG A 82 -10.50 -12.70 11.16
N ASN A 83 -11.10 -13.86 11.41
CA ASN A 83 -10.37 -15.07 11.75
C ASN A 83 -9.82 -15.76 10.49
N GLN A 84 -9.02 -16.81 10.67
CA GLN A 84 -8.40 -17.55 9.58
C GLN A 84 -9.38 -18.13 8.56
N ILE A 85 -10.62 -18.47 8.98
CA ILE A 85 -11.64 -18.97 8.04
C ILE A 85 -12.14 -17.82 7.17
N GLY A 86 -12.49 -16.69 7.78
CA GLY A 86 -12.97 -15.50 7.06
C GLY A 86 -11.92 -14.93 6.11
N LEU A 87 -10.65 -14.89 6.54
CA LEU A 87 -9.53 -14.43 5.68
C LEU A 87 -9.36 -15.31 4.44
N GLN A 88 -9.37 -16.64 4.60
CA GLN A 88 -9.25 -17.56 3.48
C GLN A 88 -10.47 -17.51 2.56
N ALA A 89 -11.68 -17.41 3.10
CA ALA A 89 -12.91 -17.26 2.33
C ALA A 89 -12.88 -15.96 1.47
N ASP A 90 -12.45 -14.83 2.04
CA ASP A 90 -12.30 -13.58 1.31
C ASP A 90 -11.24 -13.68 0.20
N LEU A 91 -10.13 -14.36 0.45
CA LEU A 91 -9.07 -14.57 -0.54
C LEU A 91 -9.50 -15.47 -1.70
N MET A 92 -10.25 -16.54 -1.44
CA MET A 92 -10.87 -17.36 -2.49
C MET A 92 -11.88 -16.54 -3.30
N GLY A 93 -12.71 -15.75 -2.61
CA GLY A 93 -13.65 -14.84 -3.25
C GLY A 93 -12.97 -13.79 -4.10
N ALA A 94 -11.87 -13.19 -3.63
CA ALA A 94 -11.06 -12.24 -4.40
C ALA A 94 -10.55 -12.88 -5.70
N HIS A 95 -9.94 -14.05 -5.61
CA HIS A 95 -9.46 -14.80 -6.78
C HIS A 95 -10.59 -15.09 -7.77
N ALA A 96 -11.71 -15.62 -7.31
CA ALA A 96 -12.88 -15.95 -8.14
C ALA A 96 -13.47 -14.72 -8.85
N LEU A 97 -13.35 -13.53 -8.25
CA LEU A 97 -13.80 -12.23 -8.80
C LEU A 97 -12.74 -11.55 -9.68
N GLY A 98 -11.57 -12.20 -9.92
CA GLY A 98 -10.50 -11.67 -10.75
C GLY A 98 -9.59 -10.66 -10.04
N ILE A 99 -9.64 -10.59 -8.72
CA ILE A 99 -8.74 -9.75 -7.91
C ILE A 99 -7.57 -10.61 -7.48
N HIS A 100 -6.41 -10.37 -8.10
CA HIS A 100 -5.22 -11.17 -7.88
C HIS A 100 -4.19 -10.48 -6.97
N ASN A 101 -4.13 -9.14 -6.97
CA ASN A 101 -3.13 -8.41 -6.19
C ASN A 101 -3.65 -8.16 -4.77
N ILE A 102 -2.91 -8.65 -3.78
CA ILE A 102 -3.25 -8.55 -2.36
C ILE A 102 -2.12 -7.85 -1.60
N LEU A 103 -2.45 -6.92 -0.71
CA LEU A 103 -1.50 -6.43 0.28
C LEU A 103 -1.88 -6.98 1.66
N ALA A 104 -1.04 -7.88 2.18
CA ALA A 104 -1.26 -8.55 3.45
C ALA A 104 -0.87 -7.66 4.63
N LEU A 105 -1.82 -7.33 5.50
CA LEU A 105 -1.64 -6.43 6.63
C LEU A 105 -2.06 -7.08 7.95
N THR A 106 -1.36 -6.76 9.03
CA THR A 106 -1.83 -7.08 10.37
C THR A 106 -3.07 -6.23 10.72
N GLY A 107 -3.06 -4.96 10.37
CA GLY A 107 -4.09 -3.98 10.69
C GLY A 107 -3.79 -3.21 11.98
N ASP A 108 -4.33 -1.99 12.07
CA ASP A 108 -4.19 -1.13 13.23
C ASP A 108 -5.04 -1.62 14.41
N PRO A 109 -4.64 -1.37 15.67
CA PRO A 109 -5.46 -1.71 16.82
C PRO A 109 -6.83 -1.04 16.79
N VAL A 110 -7.90 -1.77 17.11
CA VAL A 110 -9.30 -1.27 17.12
C VAL A 110 -9.45 0.02 17.95
N LYS A 111 -8.69 0.14 19.03
CA LYS A 111 -8.70 1.33 19.93
C LYS A 111 -8.27 2.63 19.24
N ALA A 112 -7.54 2.53 18.11
CA ALA A 112 -7.11 3.69 17.34
C ALA A 112 -8.20 4.27 16.43
N GLY A 113 -9.30 3.55 16.24
CA GLY A 113 -10.37 3.88 15.29
C GLY A 113 -11.62 4.49 15.92
N ASP A 114 -12.67 4.51 15.11
CA ASP A 114 -13.96 5.12 15.47
C ASP A 114 -14.94 4.14 16.16
N HIS A 115 -14.56 2.87 16.31
CA HIS A 115 -15.30 1.83 17.04
C HIS A 115 -14.43 1.18 18.13
N PRO A 116 -13.95 1.93 19.15
CA PRO A 116 -12.96 1.44 20.11
C PRO A 116 -13.46 0.30 21.01
N LYS A 117 -14.79 0.03 21.02
CA LYS A 117 -15.40 -1.08 21.77
C LYS A 117 -15.56 -2.36 20.92
N ALA A 118 -15.30 -2.32 19.61
CA ALA A 118 -15.33 -3.51 18.78
C ALA A 118 -14.26 -4.50 19.25
N LYS A 119 -14.52 -5.80 19.10
CA LYS A 119 -13.56 -6.85 19.46
C LYS A 119 -12.63 -7.08 18.27
N SER A 120 -11.32 -6.92 18.50
CA SER A 120 -10.31 -7.36 17.53
C SER A 120 -10.21 -8.88 17.51
N VAL A 121 -9.87 -9.43 16.35
CA VAL A 121 -9.69 -10.88 16.17
C VAL A 121 -8.21 -11.23 16.17
N PHE A 122 -7.44 -10.71 15.20
CA PHE A 122 -5.99 -10.97 15.06
C PHE A 122 -5.64 -12.45 15.20
N ASP A 123 -6.43 -13.34 14.61
CA ASP A 123 -6.16 -14.79 14.58
C ASP A 123 -4.88 -15.10 13.76
N LEU A 124 -4.68 -14.34 12.69
CA LEU A 124 -3.42 -14.26 11.96
C LEU A 124 -2.82 -12.86 12.09
N GLU A 125 -1.58 -12.73 11.64
CA GLU A 125 -0.90 -11.47 11.37
C GLU A 125 -0.29 -11.52 9.95
N SER A 126 0.28 -10.43 9.47
CA SER A 126 0.66 -10.29 8.05
C SER A 126 1.57 -11.40 7.52
N VAL A 127 2.53 -11.92 8.32
CA VAL A 127 3.42 -13.01 7.89
C VAL A 127 2.62 -14.31 7.73
N ARG A 128 1.75 -14.63 8.69
CA ARG A 128 0.90 -15.83 8.61
C ARG A 128 -0.14 -15.71 7.49
N LEU A 129 -0.64 -14.51 7.22
CA LEU A 129 -1.54 -14.27 6.08
C LEU A 129 -0.82 -14.52 4.74
N LEU A 130 0.42 -14.07 4.59
CA LEU A 130 1.26 -14.40 3.43
C LEU A 130 1.47 -15.91 3.28
N GLN A 131 1.77 -16.61 4.38
CA GLN A 131 1.90 -18.07 4.39
C GLN A 131 0.60 -18.76 3.98
N ALA A 132 -0.57 -18.27 4.44
CA ALA A 132 -1.87 -18.80 4.05
C ALA A 132 -2.10 -18.62 2.53
N ILE A 133 -1.81 -17.42 1.99
CA ILE A 133 -1.89 -17.18 0.54
C ILE A 133 -0.98 -18.12 -0.24
N LYS A 134 0.28 -18.30 0.20
CA LYS A 134 1.23 -19.23 -0.43
C LYS A 134 0.72 -20.68 -0.44
N LYS A 135 0.11 -21.14 0.68
CA LYS A 135 -0.52 -22.47 0.76
C LYS A 135 -1.70 -22.59 -0.20
N MET A 136 -2.59 -21.59 -0.23
CA MET A 136 -3.76 -21.60 -1.11
C MET A 136 -3.37 -21.58 -2.58
N ASN A 137 -2.33 -20.83 -2.97
CA ASN A 137 -1.75 -20.89 -4.30
C ASN A 137 -1.13 -22.28 -4.61
N GLY A 138 -0.65 -22.97 -3.58
CA GLY A 138 -0.15 -24.36 -3.66
C GLY A 138 -1.23 -25.45 -3.58
N GLY A 139 -2.51 -25.09 -3.44
CA GLY A 139 -3.65 -26.01 -3.43
C GLY A 139 -4.02 -26.55 -2.06
N SER A 140 -3.61 -25.93 -0.94
CA SER A 140 -4.02 -26.33 0.39
C SER A 140 -4.50 -25.14 1.24
N ASP A 141 -5.39 -25.40 2.18
CA ASP A 141 -5.83 -24.42 3.17
C ASP A 141 -4.77 -24.21 4.28
N TRP A 142 -5.07 -23.33 5.24
CA TRP A 142 -4.18 -23.05 6.36
C TRP A 142 -3.84 -24.29 7.20
N ASN A 143 -4.74 -25.27 7.26
CA ASN A 143 -4.59 -26.53 8.02
C ASN A 143 -4.06 -27.69 7.17
N ASP A 144 -3.44 -27.41 6.00
CA ASP A 144 -2.87 -28.37 5.07
C ASP A 144 -3.89 -29.35 4.45
N LYS A 145 -5.19 -28.97 4.42
CA LYS A 145 -6.20 -29.75 3.70
C LYS A 145 -6.28 -29.28 2.25
N PRO A 146 -6.45 -30.21 1.28
CA PRO A 146 -6.51 -29.87 -0.12
C PRO A 146 -7.72 -28.99 -0.46
N LEU A 147 -7.52 -27.99 -1.32
CA LEU A 147 -8.60 -27.25 -1.98
C LEU A 147 -9.12 -28.09 -3.13
N THR A 148 -10.35 -28.62 -3.00
CA THR A 148 -10.91 -29.60 -3.95
C THR A 148 -11.41 -28.98 -5.26
N ASP A 149 -11.77 -27.68 -5.22
CA ASP A 149 -12.42 -26.98 -6.33
C ASP A 149 -11.50 -25.96 -7.02
N GLY A 150 -10.20 -26.22 -6.99
CA GLY A 150 -9.18 -25.40 -7.64
C GLY A 150 -8.27 -24.67 -6.66
N VAL A 151 -7.19 -24.10 -7.20
CA VAL A 151 -6.19 -23.33 -6.46
C VAL A 151 -6.39 -21.85 -6.68
N THR A 152 -5.81 -21.02 -5.83
CA THR A 152 -5.75 -19.57 -6.08
C THR A 152 -4.49 -19.19 -6.88
N ASP A 153 -4.49 -18.01 -7.51
CA ASP A 153 -3.31 -17.37 -8.12
C ASP A 153 -3.24 -15.93 -7.64
N LEU A 154 -2.88 -15.75 -6.36
CA LEU A 154 -2.81 -14.46 -5.70
C LEU A 154 -1.36 -13.95 -5.69
N PHE A 155 -1.16 -12.73 -6.12
CA PHE A 155 0.11 -12.01 -6.08
C PHE A 155 0.14 -11.14 -4.82
N ALA A 156 0.77 -11.63 -3.77
CA ALA A 156 0.69 -11.04 -2.44
C ALA A 156 1.92 -10.20 -2.10
N GLY A 157 1.70 -9.00 -1.61
CA GLY A 157 2.74 -8.12 -1.09
C GLY A 157 2.62 -7.86 0.40
N ALA A 158 3.61 -7.16 0.92
CA ALA A 158 3.71 -6.80 2.33
C ALA A 158 4.09 -5.33 2.54
N ALA A 159 3.60 -4.75 3.64
CA ALA A 159 4.05 -3.43 4.09
C ALA A 159 5.39 -3.54 4.84
N ILE A 160 6.24 -2.52 4.66
CA ILE A 160 7.50 -2.34 5.41
C ILE A 160 7.61 -0.92 5.93
N ASP A 161 8.45 -0.70 6.92
CA ASP A 161 8.79 0.63 7.42
C ASP A 161 10.31 0.78 7.52
N PRO A 162 10.96 1.27 6.45
CA PRO A 162 12.42 1.51 6.44
C PRO A 162 12.89 2.48 7.52
N GLN A 163 12.04 3.40 7.97
CA GLN A 163 12.35 4.40 8.99
C GLN A 163 12.11 3.90 10.43
N CYS A 164 11.82 2.60 10.60
CA CYS A 164 11.66 2.00 11.92
C CYS A 164 12.96 2.12 12.75
N PRO A 165 12.90 2.59 14.02
CA PRO A 165 14.09 2.78 14.84
C PRO A 165 14.88 1.50 15.13
N SER A 166 14.23 0.34 15.12
CA SER A 166 14.86 -0.95 15.37
C SER A 166 15.29 -1.63 14.07
N TRP A 167 16.55 -1.46 13.68
CA TRP A 167 17.10 -2.06 12.45
C TRP A 167 17.10 -3.60 12.48
N SER A 168 17.48 -4.23 13.59
CA SER A 168 17.42 -5.68 13.72
C SER A 168 15.99 -6.23 13.67
N GLY A 169 15.05 -5.50 14.26
CA GLY A 169 13.62 -5.82 14.17
C GLY A 169 13.05 -5.61 12.76
N LEU A 170 13.51 -4.59 12.06
CA LEU A 170 13.14 -4.33 10.66
C LEU A 170 13.64 -5.46 9.75
N GLN A 171 14.92 -5.80 9.86
CA GLN A 171 15.53 -6.89 9.10
C GLN A 171 14.79 -8.20 9.32
N SER A 172 14.60 -8.61 10.56
CA SER A 172 13.91 -9.86 10.91
C SER A 172 12.46 -9.89 10.34
N ARG A 173 11.73 -8.76 10.41
CA ARG A 173 10.38 -8.69 9.82
C ARG A 173 10.39 -8.74 8.30
N PHE A 174 11.35 -8.09 7.66
CA PHE A 174 11.50 -8.11 6.21
C PHE A 174 11.80 -9.53 5.72
N GLU A 175 12.79 -10.21 6.31
CA GLU A 175 13.18 -11.59 5.98
C GLU A 175 12.00 -12.55 6.16
N LYS A 176 11.29 -12.50 7.29
CA LYS A 176 10.11 -13.33 7.53
C LYS A 176 8.99 -13.13 6.49
N LYS A 177 8.77 -11.89 6.03
CA LYS A 177 7.77 -11.61 5.00
C LYS A 177 8.21 -12.14 3.63
N LEU A 178 9.50 -12.02 3.32
CA LEU A 178 10.08 -12.56 2.10
C LEU A 178 9.97 -14.10 2.07
N GLU A 179 10.36 -14.78 3.14
CA GLU A 179 10.23 -16.23 3.30
C GLU A 179 8.77 -16.72 3.24
N ALA A 180 7.86 -15.93 3.81
CA ALA A 180 6.42 -16.19 3.78
C ALA A 180 5.80 -16.06 2.39
N GLY A 181 6.54 -15.55 1.40
CA GLY A 181 6.10 -15.48 0.01
C GLY A 181 5.63 -14.10 -0.44
N ALA A 182 6.12 -13.02 0.17
CA ALA A 182 5.87 -11.68 -0.35
C ALA A 182 6.52 -11.50 -1.73
N GLU A 183 5.71 -11.08 -2.72
CA GLU A 183 6.12 -10.88 -4.11
C GLU A 183 6.45 -9.41 -4.42
N PHE A 184 6.02 -8.47 -3.58
CA PHE A 184 6.36 -7.06 -3.61
C PHE A 184 6.26 -6.46 -2.22
N PHE A 185 6.90 -5.28 -2.04
CA PHE A 185 6.83 -4.54 -0.79
C PHE A 185 6.39 -3.10 -1.05
N GLN A 186 5.54 -2.57 -0.16
CA GLN A 186 5.19 -1.15 -0.11
C GLN A 186 5.63 -0.57 1.22
N SER A 187 6.39 0.53 1.18
CA SER A 187 6.82 1.14 2.43
C SER A 187 5.75 2.06 3.04
N GLN A 188 5.88 2.30 4.33
CA GLN A 188 5.28 3.47 4.97
C GLN A 188 5.79 4.74 4.28
N LEU A 189 5.15 5.89 4.51
CA LEU A 189 5.62 7.14 3.90
C LEU A 189 7.09 7.39 4.24
N ILE A 190 7.89 7.71 3.22
CA ILE A 190 9.31 8.02 3.32
C ILE A 190 9.52 9.53 3.30
N THR A 191 10.27 10.02 4.25
CA THR A 191 10.67 11.43 4.37
C THR A 191 12.17 11.59 4.54
N ASP A 192 12.85 10.49 4.89
CA ASP A 192 14.31 10.41 5.01
C ASP A 192 14.85 9.41 3.97
N PHE A 193 15.36 9.95 2.86
CA PHE A 193 15.86 9.14 1.76
C PHE A 193 17.26 8.57 2.04
N GLU A 194 18.03 9.12 2.98
CA GLU A 194 19.28 8.49 3.42
C GLU A 194 19.01 7.20 4.20
N VAL A 195 17.96 7.20 5.01
CA VAL A 195 17.51 5.99 5.72
C VAL A 195 16.96 4.95 4.74
N LEU A 196 16.22 5.38 3.71
CA LEU A 196 15.77 4.47 2.64
C LEU A 196 16.97 3.86 1.91
N ASP A 197 17.96 4.66 1.53
CA ASP A 197 19.18 4.20 0.87
C ASP A 197 19.92 3.14 1.71
N LYS A 198 20.11 3.43 2.99
CA LYS A 198 20.71 2.47 3.94
C LYS A 198 19.91 1.18 4.03
N PHE A 199 18.57 1.26 4.05
CA PHE A 199 17.70 0.08 4.05
C PHE A 199 17.91 -0.75 2.77
N MET A 200 17.91 -0.11 1.61
CA MET A 200 18.09 -0.79 0.32
C MET A 200 19.46 -1.49 0.23
N HIS A 201 20.54 -0.85 0.72
CA HIS A 201 21.88 -1.41 0.66
C HIS A 201 22.18 -2.46 1.74
N ASN A 202 21.62 -2.33 2.95
CA ASN A 202 22.02 -3.20 4.07
C ASN A 202 21.01 -4.32 4.38
N ILE A 203 19.71 -4.09 4.13
CA ILE A 203 18.66 -5.07 4.47
C ILE A 203 18.07 -5.68 3.20
N ALA A 204 17.73 -4.85 2.22
CA ALA A 204 17.11 -5.30 0.98
C ALA A 204 18.13 -5.71 -0.09
N ALA A 205 19.43 -5.60 0.16
CA ALA A 205 20.47 -6.02 -0.77
C ALA A 205 20.29 -7.50 -1.17
N GLY A 206 20.20 -7.76 -2.47
CA GLY A 206 19.94 -9.10 -3.00
C GLY A 206 18.46 -9.53 -2.99
N CYS A 207 17.55 -8.71 -2.51
CA CYS A 207 16.12 -8.95 -2.68
C CYS A 207 15.74 -8.73 -4.16
N ASN A 208 15.17 -9.78 -4.77
CA ASN A 208 14.71 -9.74 -6.16
C ASN A 208 13.22 -9.35 -6.30
N LYS A 209 12.60 -8.91 -5.21
CA LYS A 209 11.21 -8.44 -5.20
C LYS A 209 11.18 -6.92 -5.20
N PRO A 210 10.28 -6.28 -5.96
CA PRO A 210 10.22 -4.84 -6.02
C PRO A 210 9.81 -4.22 -4.68
N ILE A 211 10.47 -3.11 -4.36
CA ILE A 211 10.18 -2.27 -3.19
C ILE A 211 9.70 -0.92 -3.70
N LEU A 212 8.50 -0.52 -3.26
CA LEU A 212 7.86 0.72 -3.63
C LEU A 212 7.90 1.68 -2.45
N ALA A 213 8.58 2.82 -2.63
CA ALA A 213 8.66 3.85 -1.60
C ALA A 213 7.33 4.61 -1.46
N GLY A 214 6.84 4.74 -0.25
CA GLY A 214 5.64 5.51 0.06
C GLY A 214 5.90 7.01 -0.05
N ILE A 215 5.22 7.71 -0.96
CA ILE A 215 5.32 9.15 -1.16
C ILE A 215 4.00 9.81 -0.75
N PHE A 216 4.07 10.78 0.14
CA PHE A 216 2.88 11.45 0.68
C PHE A 216 2.79 12.90 0.24
N LEU A 217 1.62 13.33 -0.24
CA LEU A 217 1.33 14.73 -0.55
C LEU A 217 1.03 15.53 0.72
N PHE A 218 1.98 16.33 1.18
CA PHE A 218 1.77 17.31 2.24
C PHE A 218 1.07 18.56 1.69
N LYS A 219 -0.15 18.82 2.14
CA LYS A 219 -0.99 19.93 1.61
C LYS A 219 -0.69 21.29 2.25
N SER A 220 -0.04 21.30 3.40
CA SER A 220 0.35 22.51 4.16
C SER A 220 1.27 22.11 5.31
N ALA A 221 1.96 23.10 5.92
CA ALA A 221 2.74 22.90 7.14
C ALA A 221 1.88 22.31 8.28
N LYS A 222 0.66 22.82 8.48
CA LYS A 222 -0.28 22.29 9.47
C LYS A 222 -0.64 20.82 9.23
N ASN A 223 -0.78 20.42 7.96
CA ASN A 223 -1.03 19.01 7.61
C ASN A 223 0.20 18.15 7.92
N ALA A 224 1.40 18.60 7.59
CA ALA A 224 2.65 17.89 7.90
C ALA A 224 2.85 17.73 9.41
N GLU A 225 2.67 18.79 10.19
CA GLU A 225 2.72 18.74 11.66
C GLU A 225 1.69 17.77 12.26
N PHE A 226 0.46 17.78 11.73
CA PHE A 226 -0.58 16.84 12.15
C PHE A 226 -0.16 15.38 11.92
N ILE A 227 0.40 15.08 10.76
CA ILE A 227 0.88 13.73 10.42
C ILE A 227 2.05 13.34 11.33
N LYS A 228 3.05 14.22 11.48
CA LYS A 228 4.19 14.03 12.39
C LYS A 228 3.76 13.69 13.82
N LYS A 229 2.68 14.32 14.30
CA LYS A 229 2.17 14.10 15.65
C LYS A 229 1.30 12.85 15.80
N ASN A 230 0.53 12.49 14.77
CA ASN A 230 -0.58 11.53 14.91
C ASN A 230 -0.37 10.21 14.16
N VAL A 231 0.68 10.11 13.33
CA VAL A 231 1.01 8.85 12.64
C VAL A 231 2.25 8.25 13.30
N PRO A 232 2.11 7.12 14.00
CA PRO A 232 3.23 6.50 14.68
C PRO A 232 4.36 6.14 13.72
N GLY A 233 5.61 6.39 14.14
CA GLY A 233 6.80 6.05 13.34
C GLY A 233 7.14 7.06 12.25
N VAL A 234 6.27 8.01 11.94
CA VAL A 234 6.53 9.01 10.91
C VAL A 234 7.40 10.15 11.46
N HIS A 235 8.54 10.35 10.82
CA HIS A 235 9.44 11.49 11.06
C HIS A 235 9.38 12.43 9.85
N ILE A 236 8.97 13.69 10.03
CA ILE A 236 8.98 14.70 8.97
C ILE A 236 10.06 15.73 9.29
N PRO A 237 11.06 15.92 8.41
CA PRO A 237 12.11 16.92 8.60
C PRO A 237 11.53 18.33 8.80
N GLN A 238 12.13 19.11 9.68
CA GLN A 238 11.67 20.47 9.94
C GLN A 238 11.77 21.34 8.68
N GLU A 239 12.78 21.10 7.85
CA GLU A 239 12.95 21.79 6.57
C GLU A 239 11.72 21.63 5.64
N THR A 240 11.13 20.44 5.56
CA THR A 240 9.91 20.20 4.78
C THR A 240 8.75 21.03 5.32
N ILE A 241 8.58 21.07 6.64
CA ILE A 241 7.54 21.87 7.30
C ILE A 241 7.77 23.37 7.02
N ASP A 242 9.01 23.83 7.13
CA ASP A 242 9.37 25.24 6.91
C ASP A 242 9.19 25.66 5.44
N ARG A 243 9.52 24.79 4.48
CA ARG A 243 9.24 25.02 3.05
C ARG A 243 7.75 25.26 2.81
N LEU A 244 6.90 24.39 3.36
CA LEU A 244 5.45 24.51 3.25
C LEU A 244 4.91 25.77 3.94
N ALA A 245 5.49 26.14 5.10
CA ALA A 245 5.06 27.33 5.87
C ALA A 245 5.42 28.64 5.17
N LYS A 246 6.59 28.69 4.50
CA LYS A 246 7.09 29.90 3.81
C LYS A 246 6.46 30.11 2.44
N SER A 247 5.88 29.07 1.86
CA SER A 247 5.28 29.17 0.51
C SER A 247 3.97 29.96 0.54
N PRO A 248 3.75 30.90 -0.40
CA PRO A 248 2.46 31.55 -0.60
C PRO A 248 1.39 30.56 -1.09
N GLU A 249 1.81 29.46 -1.71
CA GLU A 249 0.95 28.38 -2.23
C GLU A 249 1.39 27.02 -1.67
N PRO A 250 1.09 26.71 -0.39
CA PRO A 250 1.61 25.52 0.27
C PRO A 250 1.26 24.19 -0.43
N LEU A 251 0.09 24.14 -1.09
CA LEU A 251 -0.31 22.93 -1.82
C LEU A 251 0.57 22.70 -3.07
N GLN A 252 0.88 23.77 -3.81
CA GLN A 252 1.78 23.67 -4.97
C GLN A 252 3.21 23.32 -4.52
N GLU A 253 3.65 23.86 -3.39
CA GLU A 253 4.94 23.48 -2.79
C GLU A 253 4.95 22.00 -2.38
N GLY A 254 3.85 21.51 -1.80
CA GLY A 254 3.70 20.08 -1.47
C GLY A 254 3.75 19.16 -2.69
N ILE A 255 3.17 19.59 -3.83
CA ILE A 255 3.27 18.88 -5.11
C ILE A 255 4.72 18.81 -5.59
N LYS A 256 5.47 19.92 -5.52
CA LYS A 256 6.90 19.96 -5.87
C LYS A 256 7.72 19.03 -4.98
N ILE A 257 7.51 19.10 -3.67
CA ILE A 257 8.19 18.21 -2.69
C ILE A 257 7.90 16.74 -3.02
N ALA A 258 6.65 16.38 -3.30
CA ALA A 258 6.30 15.01 -3.66
C ALA A 258 6.96 14.57 -4.98
N ALA A 259 7.04 15.43 -5.99
CA ALA A 259 7.73 15.16 -7.25
C ALA A 259 9.24 14.97 -7.06
N GLU A 260 9.89 15.81 -6.24
CA GLU A 260 11.29 15.66 -5.85
C GLU A 260 11.52 14.30 -5.17
N GLN A 261 10.63 13.89 -4.26
CA GLN A 261 10.70 12.61 -3.55
C GLN A 261 10.50 11.41 -4.50
N VAL A 262 9.61 11.52 -5.50
CA VAL A 262 9.48 10.49 -6.56
C VAL A 262 10.81 10.31 -7.31
N ASN A 263 11.48 11.41 -7.66
CA ASN A 263 12.77 11.37 -8.36
C ASN A 263 13.91 10.80 -7.49
N LEU A 264 13.91 11.07 -6.17
CA LEU A 264 14.85 10.43 -5.25
C LEU A 264 14.56 8.93 -5.11
N ALA A 265 13.31 8.54 -4.97
CA ALA A 265 12.92 7.13 -4.90
C ALA A 265 13.30 6.35 -6.17
N ARG A 266 13.21 6.98 -7.35
CA ARG A 266 13.58 6.37 -8.65
C ARG A 266 15.05 5.97 -8.73
N GLN A 267 15.91 6.61 -7.94
CA GLN A 267 17.34 6.27 -7.89
C GLN A 267 17.63 5.12 -6.91
N LEU A 268 16.71 4.84 -5.98
CA LEU A 268 16.95 3.95 -4.85
C LEU A 268 16.16 2.64 -4.91
N CYS A 269 14.95 2.65 -5.47
CA CYS A 269 14.06 1.50 -5.45
C CYS A 269 13.27 1.34 -6.75
N GLN A 270 12.50 0.26 -6.85
CA GLN A 270 11.85 -0.15 -8.09
C GLN A 270 10.53 0.55 -8.35
N GLY A 271 10.06 1.40 -7.44
CA GLY A 271 8.80 2.12 -7.66
C GLY A 271 8.38 2.99 -6.49
N VAL A 272 7.20 3.58 -6.64
CA VAL A 272 6.58 4.45 -5.64
C VAL A 272 5.14 4.05 -5.36
N HIS A 273 4.72 4.27 -4.13
CA HIS A 273 3.34 4.19 -3.68
C HIS A 273 2.84 5.58 -3.27
N MET A 274 1.93 6.16 -4.09
CA MET A 274 1.48 7.54 -3.94
C MET A 274 0.30 7.64 -2.98
N MET A 275 0.42 8.50 -1.98
CA MET A 275 -0.60 8.77 -0.96
C MET A 275 -0.98 10.25 -0.96
N ALA A 276 -2.18 10.59 -1.39
CA ALA A 276 -2.67 11.96 -1.49
C ALA A 276 -4.08 12.11 -0.89
N VAL A 277 -4.24 11.68 0.35
CA VAL A 277 -5.54 11.57 1.06
C VAL A 277 -6.48 12.73 0.77
N LYS A 278 -7.64 12.43 0.13
CA LYS A 278 -8.67 13.36 -0.35
C LYS A 278 -8.19 14.34 -1.44
N ARG A 279 -7.07 14.08 -2.07
CA ARG A 279 -6.53 14.85 -3.19
C ARG A 279 -5.80 13.93 -4.17
N GLU A 280 -6.35 12.74 -4.35
CA GLU A 280 -5.86 11.73 -5.30
C GLU A 280 -5.87 12.28 -6.73
N ASP A 281 -6.75 13.26 -7.02
CA ASP A 281 -6.81 14.05 -8.25
C ASP A 281 -5.50 14.77 -8.61
N LEU A 282 -4.62 15.01 -7.64
CA LEU A 282 -3.32 15.69 -7.84
C LEU A 282 -2.15 14.75 -8.11
N ILE A 283 -2.32 13.45 -7.93
CA ILE A 283 -1.24 12.49 -8.21
C ILE A 283 -0.76 12.58 -9.67
N PRO A 284 -1.63 12.70 -10.70
CA PRO A 284 -1.15 12.90 -12.06
C PRO A 284 -0.22 14.11 -12.21
N GLN A 285 -0.56 15.26 -11.59
CA GLN A 285 0.28 16.46 -11.63
C GLN A 285 1.65 16.24 -10.96
N ILE A 286 1.70 15.48 -9.84
CA ILE A 286 2.96 15.12 -9.18
C ILE A 286 3.82 14.28 -10.12
N LEU A 287 3.23 13.28 -10.77
CA LEU A 287 3.93 12.38 -11.68
C LEU A 287 4.41 13.12 -12.94
N ASP A 288 3.61 14.03 -13.51
CA ASP A 288 4.02 14.88 -14.64
C ASP A 288 5.24 15.75 -14.26
N LEU A 289 5.20 16.38 -13.08
CA LEU A 289 6.31 17.19 -12.59
C LEU A 289 7.58 16.37 -12.30
N ALA A 290 7.42 15.11 -11.95
CA ALA A 290 8.52 14.16 -11.77
C ALA A 290 9.04 13.58 -13.12
N GLY A 291 8.44 13.93 -14.26
CA GLY A 291 8.79 13.39 -15.57
C GLY A 291 8.45 11.91 -15.74
N ILE A 292 7.33 11.49 -15.15
CA ILE A 292 6.81 10.12 -15.25
C ILE A 292 5.70 10.07 -16.30
N GLU A 293 5.95 9.34 -17.37
CA GLU A 293 4.98 9.12 -18.45
C GLU A 293 3.77 8.28 -17.98
N PRO A 294 2.62 8.40 -18.67
CA PRO A 294 1.48 7.51 -18.44
C PRO A 294 1.87 6.04 -18.58
N VAL A 295 1.31 5.19 -17.72
CA VAL A 295 1.52 3.73 -17.80
C VAL A 295 0.66 3.14 -18.93
N SER A 296 1.26 2.29 -19.74
CA SER A 296 0.63 1.61 -20.88
C SER A 296 -0.23 0.41 -20.46
#